data_bc8a6b8d1fa1d2f47528808bac4de7de
#
_entry.id   bc8a6b8d1fa1d2f47528808bac4de7de
#
_cell.length_a   1.000
_cell.length_b   1.000
_cell.length_c   1.000
_cell.angle_alpha   90.00
_cell.angle_beta   90.00
_cell.angle_gamma   90.00
#
_symmetry.space_group_name_H-M   'P 1'
#
loop_
_entity.id
_entity.type
_entity.pdbx_description
1 polymer ?
#
loop_
_entity_poly.entity_id
_entity_poly.type
_entity_poly.pdbx_seq_one_letter_code
_entity_poly.pdbx_strand_id
1 'polypeptide(L)'
;MNSSVLKPSTLLLFFYSFLCFCSPTKADYIYSVCSNHSEIASNSYKTNLNSLFSSLTTKGPLTGFYNTTSGKTPDEVFGLVLCRGDDTSNDCQICIKEASQELLQRCNSSEEGTIWYDECLLRYSSQNFFSSVTLKKELSLLNTISASDPIRFNTILGQLMDNISSEAAFSSSQMFATGEAVVSSLQKIYGLVQCTRDLSKEDCNDCLESSIEKLSSCCSGKQGGQVISKSCFLRYEVYPFFRGASTGATSPPPENAMVDGKNSTTTAPTATTKGQCGDG
;
A
#
# COMPACT_ATOMS: atom_id res chain seq x y z
N MET A 1 -32.01 -46.14 30.67
CA MET A 1 -31.31 -45.62 29.46
C MET A 1 -32.04 -44.36 29.03
N ASN A 2 -31.54 -43.19 29.41
CA ASN A 2 -32.14 -41.91 29.04
C ASN A 2 -31.38 -41.34 27.83
N SER A 3 -31.99 -41.39 26.65
CA SER A 3 -31.50 -40.74 25.47
C SER A 3 -31.95 -39.27 25.50
N SER A 4 -31.01 -38.37 25.74
CA SER A 4 -31.22 -36.92 25.64
C SER A 4 -31.19 -36.54 24.15
N VAL A 5 -32.36 -36.38 23.55
CA VAL A 5 -32.52 -35.84 22.20
C VAL A 5 -32.31 -34.32 22.27
N LEU A 6 -31.21 -33.83 21.74
CA LEU A 6 -30.97 -32.39 21.58
C LEU A 6 -32.04 -31.77 20.67
N LYS A 7 -32.68 -30.70 21.14
CA LYS A 7 -33.71 -29.97 20.38
C LYS A 7 -33.10 -29.36 19.13
N PRO A 8 -33.78 -29.40 17.95
CA PRO A 8 -33.27 -28.88 16.69
C PRO A 8 -32.94 -27.36 16.68
N SER A 9 -33.50 -26.60 17.64
CA SER A 9 -33.22 -25.17 17.79
C SER A 9 -31.77 -24.84 18.21
N THR A 10 -31.10 -25.74 18.94
CA THR A 10 -29.72 -25.52 19.41
C THR A 10 -28.71 -25.78 18.28
N LEU A 11 -29.01 -26.68 17.34
CA LEU A 11 -28.17 -26.97 16.20
C LEU A 11 -28.14 -25.80 15.19
N LEU A 12 -29.27 -25.11 15.01
CA LEU A 12 -29.39 -23.94 14.12
C LEU A 12 -28.59 -22.74 14.61
N LEU A 13 -28.49 -22.53 15.94
CA LEU A 13 -27.69 -21.43 16.50
C LEU A 13 -26.19 -21.66 16.36
N PHE A 14 -25.69 -22.89 16.38
CA PHE A 14 -24.28 -23.20 16.11
C PHE A 14 -23.91 -23.04 14.65
N PHE A 15 -24.80 -23.30 13.70
CA PHE A 15 -24.56 -23.07 12.28
C PHE A 15 -24.54 -21.56 11.93
N TYR A 16 -25.35 -20.74 12.58
CA TYR A 16 -25.36 -19.29 12.37
C TYR A 16 -24.10 -18.60 12.93
N SER A 17 -23.52 -19.12 13.99
CA SER A 17 -22.29 -18.57 14.60
C SER A 17 -21.03 -18.85 13.75
N PHE A 18 -21.05 -19.85 12.86
CA PHE A 18 -19.91 -20.21 12.03
C PHE A 18 -19.89 -19.49 10.65
N LEU A 19 -20.98 -18.81 10.27
CA LEU A 19 -21.09 -18.08 9.01
C LEU A 19 -20.66 -16.59 9.09
N CYS A 20 -20.18 -16.13 10.25
CA CYS A 20 -20.01 -14.70 10.50
C CYS A 20 -18.55 -14.20 10.52
N PHE A 21 -17.57 -14.92 9.96
CA PHE A 21 -16.17 -14.44 9.91
C PHE A 21 -15.52 -14.63 8.54
N CYS A 22 -16.16 -14.11 7.49
CA CYS A 22 -15.46 -13.74 6.29
C CYS A 22 -15.89 -12.32 5.92
N SER A 23 -15.42 -11.32 6.69
CA SER A 23 -15.40 -9.96 6.16
C SER A 23 -14.42 -9.96 5.01
N PRO A 24 -14.82 -9.58 3.77
CA PRO A 24 -13.86 -9.34 2.74
C PRO A 24 -12.87 -8.28 3.27
N THR A 25 -11.59 -8.59 3.25
CA THR A 25 -10.57 -7.61 3.59
C THR A 25 -10.69 -6.47 2.59
N LYS A 26 -11.13 -5.31 3.07
CA LYS A 26 -11.25 -4.10 2.26
C LYS A 26 -9.85 -3.52 2.09
N ALA A 27 -9.52 -3.06 0.87
CA ALA A 27 -8.27 -2.36 0.65
C ALA A 27 -8.25 -0.98 1.35
N ASP A 28 -7.09 -0.57 1.85
CA ASP A 28 -6.95 0.66 2.63
C ASP A 28 -6.64 1.86 1.71
N TYR A 29 -7.67 2.67 1.43
CA TYR A 29 -7.55 3.89 0.62
C TYR A 29 -6.58 4.90 1.24
N ILE A 30 -5.66 5.44 0.42
CA ILE A 30 -4.73 6.49 0.83
C ILE A 30 -5.10 7.82 0.18
N TYR A 31 -5.10 7.91 -1.14
CA TYR A 31 -5.25 9.16 -1.87
C TYR A 31 -5.71 8.94 -3.32
N SER A 32 -6.25 9.99 -3.93
CA SER A 32 -6.56 10.00 -5.37
C SER A 32 -6.41 11.40 -5.94
N VAL A 33 -6.04 11.47 -7.21
CA VAL A 33 -5.95 12.72 -7.97
C VAL A 33 -6.56 12.52 -9.36
N CYS A 34 -7.35 13.49 -9.79
CA CYS A 34 -7.90 13.57 -11.14
C CYS A 34 -7.33 14.81 -11.84
N SER A 35 -7.22 14.79 -13.17
CA SER A 35 -6.86 15.99 -13.91
C SER A 35 -7.97 17.04 -13.80
N ASN A 36 -7.59 18.31 -13.64
CA ASN A 36 -8.51 19.44 -13.58
C ASN A 36 -8.78 20.04 -14.98
N HIS A 37 -8.44 19.31 -16.06
CA HIS A 37 -8.66 19.84 -17.42
C HIS A 37 -10.14 19.96 -17.72
N SER A 38 -10.51 21.07 -18.34
CA SER A 38 -11.89 21.45 -18.68
C SER A 38 -12.50 20.61 -19.82
N GLU A 39 -11.75 19.71 -20.42
CA GLU A 39 -12.26 18.80 -21.43
C GLU A 39 -12.90 17.59 -20.76
N ILE A 40 -14.21 17.47 -20.98
CA ILE A 40 -14.99 16.35 -20.48
C ILE A 40 -14.69 15.14 -21.38
N ALA A 41 -14.24 14.05 -20.79
CA ALA A 41 -13.99 12.80 -21.48
C ALA A 41 -15.18 12.38 -22.37
N SER A 42 -14.91 12.07 -23.62
CA SER A 42 -15.92 11.65 -24.60
C SER A 42 -16.58 10.32 -24.19
N ASN A 43 -17.74 10.00 -24.76
CA ASN A 43 -18.36 8.71 -24.51
C ASN A 43 -17.52 7.54 -25.04
N SER A 44 -16.80 7.73 -26.16
CA SER A 44 -15.86 6.74 -26.69
C SER A 44 -14.69 6.52 -25.73
N TYR A 45 -14.11 7.61 -25.21
CA TYR A 45 -13.07 7.55 -24.20
C TYR A 45 -13.52 6.76 -22.95
N LYS A 46 -14.73 7.04 -22.44
CA LYS A 46 -15.30 6.31 -21.27
C LYS A 46 -15.50 4.83 -21.55
N THR A 47 -15.91 4.47 -22.76
CA THR A 47 -16.04 3.06 -23.18
C THR A 47 -14.67 2.37 -23.20
N ASN A 48 -13.64 3.05 -23.74
CA ASN A 48 -12.27 2.55 -23.78
C ASN A 48 -11.69 2.43 -22.37
N LEU A 49 -11.97 3.40 -21.48
CA LEU A 49 -11.55 3.36 -20.07
C LEU A 49 -12.16 2.16 -19.34
N ASN A 50 -13.43 1.84 -19.55
CA ASN A 50 -14.05 0.65 -18.97
C ASN A 50 -13.41 -0.64 -19.47
N SER A 51 -13.09 -0.72 -20.76
CA SER A 51 -12.39 -1.86 -21.37
C SER A 51 -10.96 -2.00 -20.82
N LEU A 52 -10.26 -0.87 -20.64
CA LEU A 52 -8.95 -0.80 -20.01
C LEU A 52 -9.00 -1.38 -18.59
N PHE A 53 -9.91 -0.88 -17.75
CA PHE A 53 -10.03 -1.33 -16.36
C PHE A 53 -10.40 -2.82 -16.26
N SER A 54 -11.25 -3.33 -17.15
CA SER A 54 -11.51 -4.77 -17.23
C SER A 54 -10.24 -5.58 -17.49
N SER A 55 -9.37 -5.11 -18.40
CA SER A 55 -8.08 -5.75 -18.69
C SER A 55 -7.11 -5.67 -17.51
N LEU A 56 -7.01 -4.50 -16.88
CA LEU A 56 -6.14 -4.27 -15.71
C LEU A 56 -6.57 -5.14 -14.53
N THR A 57 -7.87 -5.21 -14.24
CA THR A 57 -8.43 -6.03 -13.15
C THR A 57 -8.21 -7.53 -13.38
N THR A 58 -8.25 -7.97 -14.64
CA THR A 58 -8.08 -9.40 -14.98
C THR A 58 -6.61 -9.83 -14.98
N LYS A 59 -5.72 -8.98 -15.51
CA LYS A 59 -4.31 -9.37 -15.76
C LYS A 59 -3.35 -8.88 -14.69
N GLY A 60 -3.63 -7.76 -14.04
CA GLY A 60 -2.77 -7.19 -12.99
C GLY A 60 -2.43 -8.16 -11.86
N PRO A 61 -3.41 -8.90 -11.30
CA PRO A 61 -3.16 -9.82 -10.17
C PRO A 61 -2.27 -11.01 -10.51
N LEU A 62 -2.10 -11.34 -11.79
CA LEU A 62 -1.29 -12.50 -12.21
C LEU A 62 0.20 -12.33 -11.89
N THR A 63 0.69 -11.10 -11.97
CA THR A 63 2.10 -10.77 -11.76
C THR A 63 2.30 -9.61 -10.78
N GLY A 64 1.21 -9.01 -10.28
CA GLY A 64 1.24 -7.80 -9.44
C GLY A 64 1.51 -6.52 -10.21
N PHE A 65 1.68 -6.58 -11.55
CA PHE A 65 1.86 -5.41 -12.42
C PHE A 65 1.33 -5.70 -13.83
N TYR A 66 0.62 -4.74 -14.38
CA TYR A 66 0.20 -4.79 -15.78
C TYR A 66 -0.05 -3.38 -16.31
N ASN A 67 0.44 -3.11 -17.52
CA ASN A 67 0.12 -1.91 -18.27
C ASN A 67 -0.45 -2.28 -19.65
N THR A 68 -1.34 -1.45 -20.17
CA THR A 68 -1.97 -1.67 -21.48
C THR A 68 -2.66 -0.40 -21.97
N THR A 69 -3.06 -0.41 -23.23
CA THR A 69 -3.87 0.64 -23.86
C THR A 69 -5.21 0.10 -24.33
N SER A 70 -6.19 0.99 -24.49
CA SER A 70 -7.49 0.67 -25.06
C SER A 70 -7.97 1.79 -25.98
N GLY A 71 -8.59 1.43 -27.10
CA GLY A 71 -9.06 2.38 -28.10
C GLY A 71 -7.96 2.79 -29.10
N LYS A 72 -8.23 3.90 -29.80
CA LYS A 72 -7.32 4.54 -30.75
C LYS A 72 -7.48 6.06 -30.66
N THR A 73 -6.48 6.81 -31.10
CA THR A 73 -6.53 8.27 -31.20
C THR A 73 -7.81 8.73 -31.93
N PRO A 74 -8.56 9.75 -31.42
CA PRO A 74 -8.23 10.60 -30.26
C PRO A 74 -8.65 10.04 -28.89
N ASP A 75 -9.39 8.95 -28.82
CA ASP A 75 -9.99 8.40 -27.60
C ASP A 75 -9.16 7.24 -27.01
N GLU A 76 -7.87 7.18 -27.31
CA GLU A 76 -6.96 6.17 -26.75
C GLU A 76 -6.72 6.43 -25.26
N VAL A 77 -6.72 5.35 -24.46
CA VAL A 77 -6.50 5.39 -23.00
C VAL A 77 -5.34 4.48 -22.65
N PHE A 78 -4.36 5.02 -21.93
CA PHE A 78 -3.23 4.31 -21.36
C PHE A 78 -3.51 4.03 -19.88
N GLY A 79 -3.14 2.86 -19.38
CA GLY A 79 -3.33 2.56 -17.96
C GLY A 79 -2.38 1.51 -17.42
N LEU A 80 -2.11 1.62 -16.13
CA LEU A 80 -1.32 0.63 -15.39
C LEU A 80 -1.90 0.36 -14.01
N VAL A 81 -1.60 -0.83 -13.52
CA VAL A 81 -1.77 -1.23 -12.11
C VAL A 81 -0.46 -1.77 -11.56
N LEU A 82 -0.20 -1.49 -10.30
CA LEU A 82 0.89 -2.04 -9.52
C LEU A 82 0.36 -2.45 -8.16
N CYS A 83 0.52 -3.71 -7.79
CA CYS A 83 0.25 -4.17 -6.42
C CYS A 83 1.54 -4.13 -5.60
N ARG A 84 1.41 -3.99 -4.30
CA ARG A 84 2.56 -4.03 -3.39
C ARG A 84 3.25 -5.40 -3.50
N GLY A 85 4.57 -5.39 -3.58
CA GLY A 85 5.35 -6.57 -3.96
C GLY A 85 5.28 -7.75 -2.98
N ASP A 86 4.84 -7.52 -1.75
CA ASP A 86 4.63 -8.55 -0.71
C ASP A 86 3.18 -9.06 -0.63
N ASP A 87 2.25 -8.48 -1.40
CA ASP A 87 0.85 -8.89 -1.37
C ASP A 87 0.59 -10.16 -2.17
N THR A 88 -0.47 -10.88 -1.78
CA THR A 88 -0.93 -12.04 -2.54
C THR A 88 -1.70 -11.62 -3.79
N SER A 89 -1.78 -12.52 -4.79
CA SER A 89 -2.64 -12.28 -5.97
C SER A 89 -4.09 -12.01 -5.60
N ASN A 90 -4.60 -12.56 -4.50
CA ASN A 90 -5.96 -12.33 -4.03
C ASN A 90 -6.13 -10.91 -3.48
N ASP A 91 -5.20 -10.42 -2.64
CA ASP A 91 -5.24 -9.05 -2.10
C ASP A 91 -5.08 -8.03 -3.22
N CYS A 92 -4.16 -8.29 -4.15
CA CYS A 92 -3.99 -7.53 -5.38
C CYS A 92 -5.29 -7.45 -6.20
N GLN A 93 -6.00 -8.58 -6.39
CA GLN A 93 -7.28 -8.64 -7.11
C GLN A 93 -8.36 -7.79 -6.43
N ILE A 94 -8.47 -7.88 -5.10
CA ILE A 94 -9.42 -7.10 -4.31
C ILE A 94 -9.11 -5.61 -4.46
N CYS A 95 -7.85 -5.22 -4.25
CA CYS A 95 -7.41 -3.83 -4.33
C CYS A 95 -7.67 -3.22 -5.72
N ILE A 96 -7.24 -3.86 -6.80
CA ILE A 96 -7.44 -3.34 -8.16
C ILE A 96 -8.93 -3.19 -8.48
N LYS A 97 -9.77 -4.12 -8.03
CA LYS A 97 -11.22 -4.06 -8.24
C LYS A 97 -11.83 -2.85 -7.53
N GLU A 98 -11.51 -2.63 -6.26
CA GLU A 98 -11.98 -1.48 -5.49
C GLU A 98 -11.45 -0.18 -6.07
N ALA A 99 -10.14 -0.11 -6.37
CA ALA A 99 -9.50 1.04 -6.99
C ALA A 99 -10.15 1.44 -8.32
N SER A 100 -10.47 0.44 -9.17
CA SER A 100 -11.13 0.68 -10.46
C SER A 100 -12.52 1.30 -10.30
N GLN A 101 -13.31 0.77 -9.38
CA GLN A 101 -14.65 1.26 -9.11
C GLN A 101 -14.64 2.68 -8.52
N GLU A 102 -13.77 2.91 -7.53
CA GLU A 102 -13.68 4.18 -6.85
C GLU A 102 -13.11 5.28 -7.76
N LEU A 103 -12.09 4.97 -8.57
CA LEU A 103 -11.49 5.93 -9.47
C LEU A 103 -12.47 6.39 -10.57
N LEU A 104 -13.30 5.49 -11.10
CA LEU A 104 -14.39 5.84 -12.03
C LEU A 104 -15.41 6.80 -11.41
N GLN A 105 -15.72 6.64 -10.14
CA GLN A 105 -16.66 7.52 -9.43
C GLN A 105 -16.04 8.89 -9.16
N ARG A 106 -14.79 8.94 -8.70
CA ARG A 106 -14.07 10.17 -8.34
C ARG A 106 -13.68 11.00 -9.55
N CYS A 107 -13.24 10.35 -10.63
CA CYS A 107 -12.70 10.97 -11.83
C CYS A 107 -13.61 10.78 -13.07
N ASN A 108 -14.94 10.76 -12.90
CA ASN A 108 -15.91 10.37 -13.94
C ASN A 108 -15.89 11.22 -15.24
N SER A 109 -15.32 12.42 -15.18
CA SER A 109 -15.21 13.35 -16.32
C SER A 109 -13.77 13.69 -16.69
N SER A 110 -12.78 13.08 -16.03
CA SER A 110 -11.37 13.39 -16.23
C SER A 110 -10.74 12.43 -17.23
N GLU A 111 -9.81 12.94 -18.03
CA GLU A 111 -8.99 12.14 -18.96
C GLU A 111 -7.73 11.55 -18.30
N GLU A 112 -7.47 11.90 -17.05
CA GLU A 112 -6.40 11.34 -16.26
C GLU A 112 -6.87 11.15 -14.81
N GLY A 113 -6.52 10.02 -14.23
CA GLY A 113 -6.79 9.71 -12.82
C GLY A 113 -5.77 8.74 -12.26
N THR A 114 -5.45 8.93 -10.98
CA THR A 114 -4.60 8.03 -10.22
C THR A 114 -5.17 7.84 -8.84
N ILE A 115 -5.15 6.62 -8.34
CA ILE A 115 -5.59 6.27 -6.99
C ILE A 115 -4.56 5.35 -6.32
N TRP A 116 -4.31 5.60 -5.05
CA TRP A 116 -3.40 4.83 -4.21
C TRP A 116 -4.15 4.22 -3.05
N TYR A 117 -3.94 2.95 -2.88
CA TYR A 117 -4.27 2.16 -1.70
C TYR A 117 -2.97 1.68 -1.03
N ASP A 118 -3.05 1.16 0.17
CA ASP A 118 -1.86 0.57 0.82
C ASP A 118 -1.36 -0.65 0.03
N GLU A 119 -2.27 -1.37 -0.64
CA GLU A 119 -1.99 -2.60 -1.38
C GLU A 119 -1.77 -2.39 -2.87
N CYS A 120 -2.23 -1.30 -3.47
CA CYS A 120 -2.07 -1.09 -4.91
C CYS A 120 -2.14 0.37 -5.37
N LEU A 121 -1.60 0.61 -6.56
CA LEU A 121 -1.73 1.81 -7.38
C LEU A 121 -2.50 1.47 -8.67
N LEU A 122 -3.46 2.31 -9.06
CA LEU A 122 -4.06 2.31 -10.39
C LEU A 122 -3.99 3.70 -11.00
N ARG A 123 -3.49 3.80 -12.24
CA ARG A 123 -3.36 5.04 -13.02
C ARG A 123 -3.89 4.87 -14.42
N TYR A 124 -4.57 5.91 -14.95
CA TYR A 124 -4.91 6.02 -16.37
C TYR A 124 -4.69 7.45 -16.88
N SER A 125 -4.48 7.61 -18.19
CA SER A 125 -4.35 8.91 -18.85
C SER A 125 -4.68 8.80 -20.35
N SER A 126 -5.11 9.92 -20.97
CA SER A 126 -5.18 10.09 -22.43
C SER A 126 -3.80 10.27 -23.07
N GLN A 127 -2.78 10.53 -22.28
CA GLN A 127 -1.40 10.67 -22.72
C GLN A 127 -0.58 9.42 -22.37
N ASN A 128 0.29 9.00 -23.27
CA ASN A 128 1.22 7.91 -22.97
C ASN A 128 2.22 8.36 -21.91
N PHE A 129 2.23 7.68 -20.78
CA PHE A 129 3.14 7.92 -19.66
C PHE A 129 4.03 6.70 -19.34
N PHE A 130 3.95 5.64 -20.13
CA PHE A 130 4.72 4.42 -19.88
C PHE A 130 6.22 4.70 -20.04
N SER A 131 7.01 4.05 -19.19
CA SER A 131 8.47 4.20 -19.13
C SER A 131 8.93 5.66 -18.96
N SER A 132 8.10 6.47 -18.27
CA SER A 132 8.39 7.87 -18.03
C SER A 132 8.28 8.18 -16.54
N VAL A 133 9.40 8.57 -15.93
CA VAL A 133 9.45 8.87 -14.50
C VAL A 133 8.74 10.18 -14.18
N THR A 134 7.97 10.16 -13.09
CA THR A 134 7.36 11.35 -12.49
C THR A 134 7.99 11.60 -11.13
N LEU A 135 8.84 12.61 -11.01
CA LEU A 135 9.51 12.97 -9.76
C LEU A 135 8.62 13.81 -8.83
N LYS A 136 7.50 14.35 -9.34
CA LYS A 136 6.52 15.05 -8.50
C LYS A 136 5.93 14.12 -7.43
N LYS A 137 5.95 14.57 -6.18
CA LYS A 137 5.34 13.85 -5.05
C LYS A 137 3.89 14.28 -4.90
N GLU A 138 2.97 13.32 -4.90
CA GLU A 138 1.53 13.61 -4.80
C GLU A 138 1.10 13.76 -3.34
N LEU A 139 1.71 13.02 -2.43
CA LEU A 139 1.39 13.08 -1.00
C LEU A 139 2.58 12.65 -0.15
N SER A 140 2.73 13.31 1.00
CA SER A 140 3.62 12.90 2.07
C SER A 140 2.83 12.81 3.37
N LEU A 141 2.89 11.66 4.03
CA LEU A 141 2.24 11.41 5.31
C LEU A 141 3.30 11.15 6.37
N LEU A 142 3.04 11.59 7.59
CA LEU A 142 3.93 11.36 8.74
C LEU A 142 3.16 10.84 9.94
N ASN A 143 3.84 10.05 10.75
CA ASN A 143 3.41 9.75 12.10
C ASN A 143 3.68 10.97 12.99
N THR A 144 2.72 11.38 13.78
CA THR A 144 2.88 12.58 14.65
C THR A 144 3.83 12.32 15.83
N ILE A 145 4.11 11.05 16.17
CA ILE A 145 4.98 10.67 17.28
C ILE A 145 6.45 10.83 16.87
N SER A 146 7.23 11.52 17.72
CA SER A 146 8.66 11.69 17.49
C SER A 146 9.47 10.53 18.07
N ALA A 147 10.59 10.21 17.43
CA ALA A 147 11.58 9.28 17.95
C ALA A 147 12.25 9.85 19.22
N SER A 148 12.64 8.99 20.15
CA SER A 148 13.31 9.39 21.39
C SER A 148 14.72 10.00 21.18
N ASP A 149 15.44 9.50 20.17
CA ASP A 149 16.70 10.03 19.67
C ASP A 149 16.59 10.29 18.17
N PRO A 150 16.13 11.48 17.76
CA PRO A 150 15.89 11.80 16.36
C PRO A 150 17.13 11.75 15.47
N ILE A 151 18.29 12.10 16.01
CA ILE A 151 19.56 12.13 15.24
C ILE A 151 19.97 10.71 14.87
N ARG A 152 20.05 9.84 15.86
CA ARG A 152 20.37 8.42 15.65
C ARG A 152 19.32 7.74 14.76
N PHE A 153 18.04 8.01 15.02
CA PHE A 153 16.93 7.45 14.25
C PHE A 153 17.05 7.81 12.77
N ASN A 154 17.25 9.09 12.46
CA ASN A 154 17.38 9.57 11.07
C ASN A 154 18.60 8.98 10.36
N THR A 155 19.73 8.84 11.05
CA THR A 155 20.94 8.21 10.48
C THR A 155 20.68 6.76 10.08
N ILE A 156 20.04 5.98 10.97
CA ILE A 156 19.72 4.57 10.71
C ILE A 156 18.64 4.44 9.62
N LEU A 157 17.63 5.32 9.66
CA LEU A 157 16.57 5.37 8.64
C LEU A 157 17.16 5.67 7.25
N GLY A 158 18.03 6.68 7.13
CA GLY A 158 18.68 7.01 5.85
C GLY A 158 19.44 5.81 5.29
N GLN A 159 20.31 5.17 6.08
CA GLN A 159 21.05 3.99 5.66
C GLN A 159 20.13 2.83 5.22
N LEU A 160 19.02 2.59 5.94
CA LEU A 160 18.04 1.57 5.57
C LEU A 160 17.39 1.90 4.23
N MET A 161 16.91 3.14 4.06
CA MET A 161 16.20 3.55 2.85
C MET A 161 17.12 3.54 1.62
N ASP A 162 18.38 3.99 1.74
CA ASP A 162 19.36 3.94 0.67
C ASP A 162 19.65 2.50 0.23
N ASN A 163 19.83 1.59 1.18
CA ASN A 163 20.10 0.18 0.90
C ASN A 163 18.95 -0.49 0.16
N ILE A 164 17.70 -0.37 0.67
CA ILE A 164 16.54 -1.02 0.03
C ILE A 164 16.16 -0.34 -1.29
N SER A 165 16.43 0.97 -1.47
CA SER A 165 16.21 1.67 -2.75
C SER A 165 17.18 1.15 -3.83
N SER A 166 18.46 0.99 -3.49
CA SER A 166 19.43 0.37 -4.40
C SER A 166 19.07 -1.08 -4.74
N GLU A 167 18.58 -1.86 -3.77
CA GLU A 167 18.10 -3.22 -4.00
C GLU A 167 16.91 -3.23 -4.96
N ALA A 168 15.89 -2.40 -4.70
CA ALA A 168 14.69 -2.31 -5.53
C ALA A 168 15.02 -1.91 -6.97
N ALA A 169 15.86 -0.89 -7.17
CA ALA A 169 16.18 -0.36 -8.48
C ALA A 169 17.08 -1.31 -9.30
N PHE A 170 18.12 -1.87 -8.70
CA PHE A 170 19.19 -2.53 -9.47
C PHE A 170 19.20 -4.07 -9.34
N SER A 171 18.65 -4.63 -8.28
CA SER A 171 18.73 -6.07 -7.97
C SER A 171 17.39 -6.78 -8.06
N SER A 172 16.28 -6.13 -7.74
CA SER A 172 14.96 -6.72 -7.73
C SER A 172 14.30 -6.70 -9.11
N SER A 173 13.87 -7.85 -9.62
CA SER A 173 13.06 -7.92 -10.86
C SER A 173 11.66 -7.33 -10.72
N GLN A 174 11.19 -7.13 -9.49
CA GLN A 174 9.90 -6.54 -9.18
C GLN A 174 9.98 -5.05 -8.86
N MET A 175 11.18 -4.45 -8.88
CA MET A 175 11.42 -3.09 -8.43
C MET A 175 10.81 -2.80 -7.05
N PHE A 176 10.96 -3.76 -6.15
CA PHE A 176 10.41 -3.79 -4.81
C PHE A 176 11.45 -4.32 -3.84
N ALA A 177 11.62 -3.66 -2.71
CA ALA A 177 12.44 -4.16 -1.61
C ALA A 177 11.88 -3.74 -0.25
N THR A 178 12.16 -4.54 0.77
CA THR A 178 11.86 -4.27 2.17
C THR A 178 13.09 -4.50 3.03
N GLY A 179 13.14 -3.84 4.17
CA GLY A 179 14.25 -4.04 5.10
C GLY A 179 13.90 -3.66 6.52
N GLU A 180 14.76 -4.08 7.44
CA GLU A 180 14.66 -3.77 8.86
C GLU A 180 15.98 -3.25 9.38
N ALA A 181 15.93 -2.28 10.30
CA ALA A 181 17.09 -1.77 10.99
C ALA A 181 16.84 -1.64 12.50
N VAL A 182 17.82 -2.02 13.31
CA VAL A 182 17.74 -1.93 14.79
C VAL A 182 18.18 -0.55 15.24
N VAL A 183 17.29 0.20 15.88
CA VAL A 183 17.60 1.50 16.50
C VAL A 183 18.09 1.31 17.93
N SER A 184 17.43 0.41 18.67
CA SER A 184 17.80 0.05 20.05
C SER A 184 17.37 -1.39 20.35
N SER A 185 17.63 -1.89 21.55
CA SER A 185 17.17 -3.21 21.98
C SER A 185 15.64 -3.39 21.96
N LEU A 186 14.89 -2.29 21.96
CA LEU A 186 13.42 -2.27 22.02
C LEU A 186 12.77 -1.68 20.78
N GLN A 187 13.53 -1.15 19.80
CA GLN A 187 12.96 -0.46 18.66
C GLN A 187 13.66 -0.83 17.36
N LYS A 188 12.88 -1.19 16.36
CA LYS A 188 13.30 -1.38 14.98
C LYS A 188 12.60 -0.37 14.07
N ILE A 189 13.19 -0.14 12.91
CA ILE A 189 12.56 0.53 11.76
C ILE A 189 12.31 -0.54 10.72
N TYR A 190 11.13 -0.50 10.12
CA TYR A 190 10.70 -1.31 8.99
C TYR A 190 10.56 -0.40 7.78
N GLY A 191 11.20 -0.71 6.68
CA GLY A 191 11.21 0.09 5.45
C GLY A 191 10.71 -0.69 4.25
N LEU A 192 10.00 -0.02 3.35
CA LEU A 192 9.49 -0.56 2.10
C LEU A 192 9.62 0.49 1.01
N VAL A 193 10.09 0.07 -0.16
CA VAL A 193 10.17 0.90 -1.37
C VAL A 193 9.72 0.11 -2.58
N GLN A 194 9.11 0.80 -3.54
CA GLN A 194 8.66 0.20 -4.79
C GLN A 194 8.56 1.21 -5.91
N CYS A 195 8.91 0.79 -7.14
CA CYS A 195 8.68 1.55 -8.38
C CYS A 195 7.68 0.85 -9.28
N THR A 196 7.06 1.59 -10.21
CA THR A 196 6.31 0.98 -11.31
C THR A 196 7.26 0.26 -12.26
N ARG A 197 6.90 -0.97 -12.67
CA ARG A 197 7.83 -1.88 -13.35
C ARG A 197 8.05 -1.59 -14.84
N ASP A 198 7.45 -0.53 -15.34
CA ASP A 198 7.70 -0.01 -16.70
C ASP A 198 8.90 0.95 -16.77
N LEU A 199 9.44 1.36 -15.64
CA LEU A 199 10.58 2.26 -15.54
C LEU A 199 11.91 1.55 -15.87
N SER A 200 12.92 2.34 -16.25
CA SER A 200 14.32 1.91 -16.20
C SER A 200 14.80 1.80 -14.74
N LYS A 201 15.91 1.12 -14.53
CA LYS A 201 16.55 1.02 -13.21
C LYS A 201 16.97 2.38 -12.68
N GLU A 202 17.52 3.18 -13.57
CA GLU A 202 17.97 4.55 -13.30
C GLU A 202 16.80 5.44 -12.92
N ASP A 203 15.69 5.42 -13.69
CA ASP A 203 14.48 6.20 -13.39
C ASP A 203 13.84 5.77 -12.05
N CYS A 204 13.86 4.48 -11.73
CA CYS A 204 13.42 3.99 -10.43
C CYS A 204 14.29 4.54 -9.30
N ASN A 205 15.63 4.48 -9.44
CA ASN A 205 16.57 5.02 -8.46
C ASN A 205 16.34 6.52 -8.24
N ASP A 206 16.27 7.30 -9.32
CA ASP A 206 16.04 8.76 -9.25
C ASP A 206 14.72 9.10 -8.54
N CYS A 207 13.67 8.32 -8.80
CA CYS A 207 12.39 8.50 -8.12
C CYS A 207 12.49 8.22 -6.61
N LEU A 208 13.17 7.15 -6.22
CA LEU A 208 13.34 6.78 -4.83
C LEU A 208 14.26 7.75 -4.08
N GLU A 209 15.39 8.18 -4.67
CA GLU A 209 16.27 9.20 -4.09
C GLU A 209 15.52 10.51 -3.83
N SER A 210 14.80 11.02 -4.83
CA SER A 210 13.95 12.21 -4.68
C SER A 210 12.86 12.03 -3.62
N SER A 211 12.37 10.79 -3.40
CA SER A 211 11.39 10.50 -2.34
C SER A 211 12.04 10.45 -0.94
N ILE A 212 13.29 9.98 -0.82
CA ILE A 212 14.08 10.01 0.41
C ILE A 212 14.38 11.46 0.82
N GLU A 213 14.74 12.31 -0.13
CA GLU A 213 14.92 13.75 0.13
C GLU A 213 13.65 14.39 0.68
N LYS A 214 12.49 14.11 0.07
CA LYS A 214 11.20 14.60 0.55
C LYS A 214 10.89 14.04 1.94
N LEU A 215 11.16 12.75 2.18
CA LEU A 215 10.98 12.11 3.48
C LEU A 215 11.82 12.81 4.57
N SER A 216 13.07 13.11 4.26
CA SER A 216 13.97 13.81 5.17
C SER A 216 13.49 15.21 5.52
N SER A 217 12.86 15.92 4.57
CA SER A 217 12.34 17.27 4.79
C SER A 217 11.01 17.27 5.55
N CYS A 218 10.09 16.33 5.27
CA CYS A 218 8.75 16.34 5.88
C CYS A 218 8.70 15.62 7.24
N CYS A 219 9.49 14.56 7.38
CA CYS A 219 9.23 13.51 8.37
C CYS A 219 10.42 13.28 9.32
N SER A 220 11.40 14.19 9.33
CA SER A 220 12.60 14.11 10.17
C SER A 220 12.27 13.87 11.64
N GLY A 221 12.86 12.84 12.23
CA GLY A 221 12.66 12.47 13.64
C GLY A 221 11.29 11.89 13.99
N LYS A 222 10.48 11.52 12.99
CA LYS A 222 9.17 10.89 13.19
C LYS A 222 9.28 9.36 13.16
N GLN A 223 8.38 8.67 13.89
CA GLN A 223 8.38 7.22 14.01
C GLN A 223 7.77 6.49 12.80
N GLY A 224 7.24 7.21 11.83
CA GLY A 224 6.72 6.67 10.59
C GLY A 224 6.53 7.77 9.56
N GLY A 225 6.63 7.40 8.29
CA GLY A 225 6.44 8.31 7.18
C GLY A 225 6.25 7.57 5.86
N GLN A 226 5.61 8.26 4.93
CA GLN A 226 5.27 7.73 3.63
C GLN A 226 5.32 8.84 2.59
N VAL A 227 5.94 8.55 1.46
CA VAL A 227 5.95 9.44 0.29
C VAL A 227 5.45 8.67 -0.91
N ILE A 228 4.44 9.21 -1.59
CA ILE A 228 3.86 8.61 -2.79
C ILE A 228 4.00 9.53 -3.99
N SER A 229 4.31 8.93 -5.14
CA SER A 229 4.28 9.56 -6.46
C SER A 229 3.57 8.63 -7.44
N LYS A 230 3.42 9.08 -8.71
CA LYS A 230 2.84 8.24 -9.77
C LYS A 230 3.82 7.15 -10.26
N SER A 231 5.10 7.23 -9.90
CA SER A 231 6.18 6.36 -10.38
C SER A 231 6.84 5.52 -9.31
N CYS A 232 6.86 5.97 -8.06
CA CYS A 232 7.43 5.23 -6.95
C CYS A 232 6.74 5.56 -5.62
N PHE A 233 6.99 4.70 -4.64
CA PHE A 233 6.40 4.75 -3.32
C PHE A 233 7.45 4.31 -2.30
N LEU A 234 7.48 4.99 -1.16
CA LEU A 234 8.24 4.55 -0.01
C LEU A 234 7.47 4.75 1.29
N ARG A 235 7.70 3.85 2.25
CA ARG A 235 7.13 3.91 3.59
C ARG A 235 8.10 3.35 4.61
N TYR A 236 8.12 3.95 5.82
CA TYR A 236 8.75 3.36 6.99
C TYR A 236 7.86 3.49 8.22
N GLU A 237 7.99 2.54 9.14
CA GLU A 237 7.27 2.53 10.43
C GLU A 237 8.17 1.89 11.50
N VAL A 238 7.79 2.05 12.77
CA VAL A 238 8.46 1.36 13.90
C VAL A 238 7.73 0.07 14.30
N TYR A 239 6.82 -0.41 13.49
CA TYR A 239 6.10 -1.67 13.64
C TYR A 239 6.06 -2.42 12.31
N PRO A 240 5.96 -3.78 12.33
CA PRO A 240 5.83 -4.56 11.10
C PRO A 240 4.55 -4.20 10.35
N PHE A 241 4.66 -3.85 9.06
CA PHE A 241 3.51 -3.50 8.21
C PHE A 241 3.55 -4.20 6.84
N PHE A 242 4.61 -4.94 6.54
CA PHE A 242 4.76 -5.74 5.34
C PHE A 242 4.93 -7.22 5.69
N ARG A 243 4.65 -8.11 4.74
CA ARG A 243 4.77 -9.55 4.92
C ARG A 243 6.24 -9.97 4.97
N GLY A 244 6.53 -10.94 5.84
CA GLY A 244 7.91 -11.41 6.05
C GLY A 244 8.74 -10.52 6.99
N ALA A 245 8.19 -9.42 7.50
CA ALA A 245 8.84 -8.66 8.57
C ALA A 245 9.05 -9.55 9.80
N SER A 246 10.25 -9.48 10.39
CA SER A 246 10.52 -10.24 11.60
C SER A 246 9.69 -9.67 12.75
N THR A 247 8.61 -10.37 13.11
CA THR A 247 7.98 -10.15 14.41
C THR A 247 9.02 -10.49 15.44
N GLY A 248 9.55 -9.50 16.17
CA GLY A 248 10.48 -9.73 17.26
C GLY A 248 9.84 -10.75 18.21
N ALA A 249 10.28 -12.00 18.11
CA ALA A 249 9.85 -13.05 19.00
C ALA A 249 10.35 -12.67 20.41
N THR A 250 9.49 -12.10 21.23
CA THR A 250 9.54 -12.37 22.64
C THR A 250 9.32 -13.87 22.77
N SER A 251 10.40 -14.61 23.09
CA SER A 251 10.30 -16.00 23.46
C SER A 251 9.14 -16.16 24.43
N PRO A 252 8.26 -17.18 24.27
CA PRO A 252 7.21 -17.42 25.25
C PRO A 252 7.88 -17.60 26.61
N PRO A 253 7.29 -17.04 27.69
CA PRO A 253 7.80 -17.28 29.02
C PRO A 253 7.82 -18.79 29.28
N PRO A 254 8.79 -19.34 30.02
CA PRO A 254 8.76 -20.75 30.37
C PRO A 254 7.48 -21.05 31.13
N GLU A 255 6.77 -22.07 30.67
CA GLU A 255 5.57 -22.62 31.26
C GLU A 255 5.93 -23.24 32.62
N ASN A 256 5.83 -22.43 33.68
CA ASN A 256 5.69 -22.88 35.08
C ASN A 256 5.62 -21.67 36.02
N ALA A 257 4.44 -21.11 36.21
CA ALA A 257 4.02 -20.50 37.48
C ALA A 257 2.48 -20.49 37.54
N MET A 258 1.97 -21.22 38.49
CA MET A 258 0.55 -21.31 38.81
C MET A 258 -0.08 -19.97 39.20
N VAL A 259 -1.27 -19.78 38.63
CA VAL A 259 -2.53 -19.25 39.23
C VAL A 259 -2.42 -18.02 40.14
N ASP A 260 -2.93 -16.84 39.69
CA ASP A 260 -4.12 -16.29 40.34
C ASP A 260 -4.81 -15.26 39.44
N GLY A 261 -6.14 -15.32 39.42
CA GLY A 261 -6.96 -14.57 38.48
C GLY A 261 -7.03 -13.08 38.80
N LYS A 262 -7.08 -12.26 37.74
CA LYS A 262 -7.94 -11.07 37.64
C LYS A 262 -7.98 -10.57 36.19
N ASN A 263 -9.18 -10.32 35.70
CA ASN A 263 -9.52 -9.70 34.44
C ASN A 263 -8.57 -8.56 34.05
N SER A 264 -7.95 -8.66 32.87
CA SER A 264 -7.38 -7.50 32.20
C SER A 264 -7.88 -7.51 30.77
N THR A 265 -8.76 -6.58 30.48
CA THR A 265 -9.30 -6.27 29.15
C THR A 265 -8.15 -5.75 28.29
N THR A 266 -7.72 -6.55 27.31
CA THR A 266 -6.72 -6.12 26.33
C THR A 266 -7.40 -5.20 25.33
N THR A 267 -7.21 -3.89 25.46
CA THR A 267 -7.55 -2.89 24.46
C THR A 267 -6.62 -3.05 23.27
N ALA A 268 -7.20 -3.22 22.09
CA ALA A 268 -6.48 -3.14 20.80
C ALA A 268 -5.77 -1.80 20.66
N PRO A 269 -4.60 -1.73 20.00
CA PRO A 269 -3.89 -0.46 19.80
C PRO A 269 -4.74 0.48 18.95
N THR A 270 -4.99 1.66 19.48
CA THR A 270 -5.72 2.76 18.84
C THR A 270 -5.00 3.17 17.54
N ALA A 271 -5.76 3.37 16.48
CA ALA A 271 -5.27 3.85 15.19
C ALA A 271 -4.36 5.07 15.37
N THR A 272 -3.14 4.98 14.87
CA THR A 272 -2.14 6.04 14.96
C THR A 272 -2.57 7.21 14.08
N THR A 273 -2.67 8.41 14.64
CA THR A 273 -3.06 9.63 13.91
C THR A 273 -1.98 9.95 12.88
N LYS A 274 -2.34 9.95 11.59
CA LYS A 274 -1.45 10.37 10.49
C LYS A 274 -1.62 11.88 10.24
N GLY A 275 -0.52 12.62 10.17
CA GLY A 275 -0.47 14.00 9.75
C GLY A 275 -0.03 14.13 8.30
N GLN A 276 -0.49 15.15 7.59
CA GLN A 276 -0.09 15.46 6.22
C GLN A 276 0.93 16.59 6.22
N CYS A 277 2.00 16.47 5.43
CA CYS A 277 2.93 17.57 5.19
C CYS A 277 2.36 18.47 4.09
N GLY A 278 2.15 19.75 4.40
CA GLY A 278 1.80 20.76 3.39
C GLY A 278 2.99 21.02 2.47
N ASP A 279 2.73 21.22 1.18
CA ASP A 279 3.70 21.75 0.24
C ASP A 279 3.85 23.25 0.50
N GLY A 280 5.03 23.67 0.98
CA GLY A 280 5.44 25.07 1.09
C GLY A 280 6.21 25.48 -0.17
#